data_2fdd656cf15c52862631070684ecf77d
#
_entry.id   2fdd656cf15c52862631070684ecf77d
#
_cell.length_a   1.000
_cell.length_b   1.000
_cell.length_c   1.000
_cell.angle_alpha   90.00
_cell.angle_beta   90.00
_cell.angle_gamma   90.00
#
_symmetry.space_group_name_H-M   'P 1'
#
loop_
_entity.id
_entity.type
_entity.pdbx_description
1 polymer ?
#
loop_
_entity_poly.entity_id
_entity_poly.type
_entity_poly.pdbx_seq_one_letter_code
_entity_poly.pdbx_strand_id
1 'polypeptide(L)'
;IDLLNTLPVRPEWSEASRQLSEQGHVDVTSIVDRSLAEAVAAIAQDKVNRLDELAGKQVLGHKSFWVSLLDEDLVDGAFATDHPFVRYALQPAALRIIGDFMHELPQLSDVLLTLSRPTENQPLSYSQLWHLDHDDKRVCKLFIYLTDVRDTADGPLTFIPAPESRPFRNTLKSHMSDDKVFS
;
A
#
# COMPACT_ATOMS: atom_id res chain seq x y z
N ILE A 1 -19.84 -19.73 -7.58
CA ILE A 1 -18.68 -20.44 -6.99
C ILE A 1 -17.93 -19.40 -6.20
N ASP A 2 -17.79 -19.64 -4.91
CA ASP A 2 -17.00 -18.80 -4.05
C ASP A 2 -15.51 -19.06 -4.36
N LEU A 3 -14.90 -18.18 -5.13
CA LEU A 3 -13.50 -18.32 -5.58
C LEU A 3 -12.53 -18.35 -4.40
N LEU A 4 -12.85 -17.72 -3.28
CA LEU A 4 -12.00 -17.78 -2.09
C LEU A 4 -11.87 -19.22 -1.57
N ASN A 5 -12.93 -20.02 -1.67
CA ASN A 5 -12.91 -21.42 -1.22
C ASN A 5 -12.07 -22.33 -2.14
N THR A 6 -11.66 -21.85 -3.32
CA THR A 6 -10.75 -22.58 -4.21
C THR A 6 -9.28 -22.32 -3.90
N LEU A 7 -8.97 -21.27 -3.15
CA LEU A 7 -7.61 -20.96 -2.75
C LEU A 7 -7.13 -21.89 -1.65
N PRO A 8 -5.85 -22.27 -1.63
CA PRO A 8 -5.27 -23.06 -0.55
C PRO A 8 -5.53 -22.41 0.82
N VAL A 9 -5.76 -23.24 1.81
CA VAL A 9 -5.78 -22.82 3.21
C VAL A 9 -4.46 -23.24 3.86
N ARG A 10 -3.72 -22.28 4.39
CA ARG A 10 -2.48 -22.51 5.10
C ARG A 10 -2.54 -21.84 6.48
N PRO A 11 -2.05 -22.51 7.54
CA PRO A 11 -2.11 -21.99 8.91
C PRO A 11 -1.54 -20.57 9.03
N GLU A 12 -0.40 -20.31 8.38
CA GLU A 12 0.26 -19.00 8.38
C GLU A 12 -0.59 -17.90 7.71
N TRP A 13 -1.40 -18.24 6.71
CA TRP A 13 -2.29 -17.27 6.05
C TRP A 13 -3.50 -16.94 6.93
N SER A 14 -4.06 -17.96 7.58
CA SER A 14 -5.17 -17.79 8.53
C SER A 14 -4.73 -16.95 9.74
N GLU A 15 -3.53 -17.18 10.24
CA GLU A 15 -2.96 -16.38 11.32
C GLU A 15 -2.71 -14.93 10.90
N ALA A 16 -2.18 -14.71 9.70
CA ALA A 16 -1.99 -13.36 9.15
C ALA A 16 -3.32 -12.61 8.99
N SER A 17 -4.36 -13.29 8.51
CA SER A 17 -5.70 -12.70 8.40
C SER A 17 -6.31 -12.35 9.76
N ARG A 18 -6.10 -13.20 10.77
CA ARG A 18 -6.52 -12.94 12.15
C ARG A 18 -5.80 -11.70 12.70
N GLN A 19 -4.48 -11.63 12.56
CA GLN A 19 -3.68 -10.48 12.98
C GLN A 19 -4.11 -9.19 12.27
N LEU A 20 -4.34 -9.23 10.96
CA LEU A 20 -4.86 -8.10 10.19
C LEU A 20 -6.19 -7.60 10.76
N SER A 21 -7.10 -8.52 11.11
CA SER A 21 -8.42 -8.19 11.66
C SER A 21 -8.34 -7.59 13.07
N GLU A 22 -7.42 -8.05 13.89
CA GLU A 22 -7.26 -7.60 15.27
C GLU A 22 -6.48 -6.29 15.36
N GLN A 23 -5.36 -6.19 14.64
CA GLN A 23 -4.40 -5.09 14.75
C GLN A 23 -4.56 -4.03 13.65
N GLY A 24 -5.26 -4.34 12.55
CA GLY A 24 -5.36 -3.47 11.38
C GLY A 24 -4.14 -3.52 10.47
N HIS A 25 -3.14 -4.32 10.79
CA HIS A 25 -1.94 -4.53 9.99
C HIS A 25 -1.33 -5.91 10.26
N VAL A 26 -0.54 -6.38 9.31
CA VAL A 26 0.27 -7.60 9.44
C VAL A 26 1.49 -7.53 8.52
N ASP A 27 2.63 -8.00 9.00
CA ASP A 27 3.81 -8.22 8.15
C ASP A 27 3.67 -9.57 7.42
N VAL A 28 3.69 -9.52 6.10
CA VAL A 28 3.56 -10.68 5.22
C VAL A 28 4.84 -11.00 4.45
N THR A 29 5.95 -10.40 4.80
CA THR A 29 7.25 -10.55 4.10
C THR A 29 7.68 -12.01 3.94
N SER A 30 7.45 -12.84 4.96
CA SER A 30 7.79 -14.28 4.92
C SER A 30 6.73 -15.15 4.23
N ILE A 31 5.58 -14.60 3.88
CA ILE A 31 4.40 -15.31 3.37
C ILE A 31 4.28 -15.15 1.85
N VAL A 32 4.58 -13.95 1.34
CA VAL A 32 4.43 -13.59 -0.07
C VAL A 32 5.50 -14.26 -0.94
N ASP A 33 5.17 -14.42 -2.22
CA ASP A 33 6.08 -15.02 -3.19
C ASP A 33 7.31 -14.13 -3.42
N ARG A 34 8.47 -14.64 -3.04
CA ARG A 34 9.73 -13.93 -3.14
C ARG A 34 10.13 -13.64 -4.59
N SER A 35 9.86 -14.54 -5.52
CA SER A 35 10.22 -14.34 -6.92
C SER A 35 9.42 -13.19 -7.55
N LEU A 36 8.15 -13.05 -7.17
CA LEU A 36 7.32 -11.92 -7.57
C LEU A 36 7.80 -10.61 -6.93
N ALA A 37 8.21 -10.64 -5.67
CA ALA A 37 8.78 -9.47 -5.00
C ALA A 37 10.07 -9.01 -5.67
N GLU A 38 10.96 -9.94 -6.05
CA GLU A 38 12.20 -9.65 -6.77
C GLU A 38 11.92 -9.06 -8.18
N ALA A 39 10.91 -9.58 -8.89
CA ALA A 39 10.49 -9.02 -10.18
C ALA A 39 9.95 -7.59 -10.06
N VAL A 40 9.15 -7.32 -9.03
CA VAL A 40 8.65 -5.97 -8.70
C VAL A 40 9.81 -5.03 -8.37
N ALA A 41 10.77 -5.48 -7.55
CA ALA A 41 11.95 -4.69 -7.19
C ALA A 41 12.82 -4.35 -8.40
N ALA A 42 13.00 -5.26 -9.34
CA ALA A 42 13.77 -5.02 -10.56
C ALA A 42 13.13 -3.92 -11.44
N ILE A 43 11.80 -3.95 -11.60
CA ILE A 43 11.07 -2.90 -12.34
C ILE A 43 11.23 -1.56 -11.59
N ALA A 44 11.02 -1.56 -10.29
CA ALA A 44 11.14 -0.34 -9.49
C ALA A 44 12.54 0.28 -9.60
N GLN A 45 13.61 -0.54 -9.59
CA GLN A 45 14.97 -0.05 -9.75
C GLN A 45 15.18 0.57 -11.14
N ASP A 46 14.65 -0.02 -12.21
CA ASP A 46 14.70 0.56 -13.55
C ASP A 46 14.01 1.93 -13.59
N LYS A 47 12.79 2.01 -13.02
CA LYS A 47 12.03 3.26 -12.95
C LYS A 47 12.77 4.34 -12.17
N VAL A 48 13.40 4.01 -11.05
CA VAL A 48 14.20 4.95 -10.25
C VAL A 48 15.41 5.43 -11.05
N ASN A 49 16.05 4.58 -11.82
CA ASN A 49 17.17 4.97 -12.68
C ASN A 49 16.75 5.97 -13.79
N ARG A 50 15.49 5.98 -14.17
CA ARG A 50 14.89 6.87 -15.17
C ARG A 50 14.03 7.99 -14.54
N LEU A 51 14.22 8.26 -13.26
CA LEU A 51 13.37 9.14 -12.48
C LEU A 51 13.18 10.52 -13.09
N ASP A 52 14.27 11.16 -13.57
CA ASP A 52 14.20 12.51 -14.13
C ASP A 52 13.36 12.54 -15.42
N GLU A 53 13.45 11.50 -16.25
CA GLU A 53 12.62 11.34 -17.45
C GLU A 53 11.15 11.20 -17.06
N LEU A 54 10.85 10.30 -16.11
CA LEU A 54 9.48 9.98 -15.70
C LEU A 54 8.82 11.13 -14.94
N ALA A 55 9.55 11.78 -14.05
CA ALA A 55 9.05 12.93 -13.30
C ALA A 55 8.79 14.15 -14.19
N GLY A 56 9.59 14.34 -15.23
CA GLY A 56 9.41 15.44 -16.18
C GLY A 56 8.13 15.35 -17.01
N LYS A 57 7.52 14.18 -17.10
CA LYS A 57 6.26 13.95 -17.83
C LYS A 57 5.02 14.19 -16.97
N GLN A 58 5.17 14.38 -15.67
CA GLN A 58 4.04 14.48 -14.75
C GLN A 58 3.65 15.92 -14.46
N VAL A 59 2.36 16.19 -14.47
CA VAL A 59 1.81 17.41 -13.91
C VAL A 59 1.77 17.24 -12.39
N LEU A 60 2.69 17.88 -11.68
CA LEU A 60 2.74 17.87 -10.23
C LEU A 60 1.50 18.61 -9.69
N GLY A 61 0.53 17.84 -9.23
CA GLY A 61 -0.66 18.34 -8.56
C GLY A 61 -0.41 18.68 -7.08
N HIS A 62 -1.47 18.63 -6.29
CA HIS A 62 -1.42 18.89 -4.84
C HIS A 62 -0.55 17.90 -4.05
N LYS A 63 -0.19 16.75 -4.62
CA LYS A 63 0.73 15.75 -4.05
C LYS A 63 2.13 15.88 -4.68
N SER A 64 2.67 17.08 -4.75
CA SER A 64 3.96 17.37 -5.38
C SER A 64 5.17 16.63 -4.77
N PHE A 65 5.01 16.06 -3.57
CA PHE A 65 6.00 15.20 -2.94
C PHE A 65 6.00 13.75 -3.47
N TRP A 66 5.00 13.37 -4.28
CA TRP A 66 4.92 12.05 -4.91
C TRP A 66 5.19 12.12 -6.40
N VAL A 67 6.00 11.17 -6.86
CA VAL A 67 6.18 10.90 -8.28
C VAL A 67 5.62 9.51 -8.56
N SER A 68 4.63 9.40 -9.44
CA SER A 68 4.12 8.12 -9.92
C SER A 68 5.05 7.58 -11.00
N LEU A 69 5.42 6.32 -10.91
CA LEU A 69 6.43 5.72 -11.79
C LEU A 69 5.85 4.65 -12.74
N LEU A 70 4.57 4.32 -12.63
CA LEU A 70 3.94 3.26 -13.43
C LEU A 70 3.00 3.76 -14.54
N ASP A 71 2.86 5.06 -14.73
CA ASP A 71 1.90 5.62 -15.70
C ASP A 71 2.21 5.16 -17.14
N GLU A 72 3.48 4.92 -17.46
CA GLU A 72 3.90 4.43 -18.78
C GLU A 72 3.61 2.94 -19.02
N ASP A 73 3.30 2.18 -17.96
CA ASP A 73 2.99 0.74 -18.05
C ASP A 73 1.51 0.48 -18.32
N LEU A 74 0.70 1.54 -18.34
CA LEU A 74 -0.73 1.44 -18.63
C LEU A 74 -0.96 1.34 -20.15
N VAL A 75 -1.78 0.38 -20.53
CA VAL A 75 -2.31 0.26 -21.89
C VAL A 75 -3.81 0.53 -21.83
N ASP A 76 -4.26 1.56 -22.55
CA ASP A 76 -5.67 2.02 -22.49
C ASP A 76 -6.18 2.29 -21.06
N GLY A 77 -5.29 2.80 -20.20
CA GLY A 77 -5.61 3.13 -18.81
C GLY A 77 -5.65 1.94 -17.85
N ALA A 78 -5.21 0.77 -18.26
CA ALA A 78 -5.17 -0.43 -17.42
C ALA A 78 -3.83 -1.14 -17.50
N PHE A 79 -3.48 -1.88 -16.45
CA PHE A 79 -2.33 -2.80 -16.48
C PHE A 79 -2.70 -4.10 -17.19
N ALA A 80 -1.74 -4.67 -17.88
CA ALA A 80 -1.85 -6.06 -18.34
C ALA A 80 -1.97 -7.00 -17.12
N THR A 81 -2.78 -8.04 -17.24
CA THR A 81 -3.04 -8.98 -16.12
C THR A 81 -1.80 -9.77 -15.71
N ASP A 82 -0.82 -9.91 -16.59
CA ASP A 82 0.46 -10.57 -16.36
C ASP A 82 1.56 -9.59 -15.88
N HIS A 83 1.24 -8.31 -15.75
CA HIS A 83 2.18 -7.31 -15.22
C HIS A 83 2.65 -7.72 -13.81
N PRO A 84 3.97 -7.70 -13.51
CA PRO A 84 4.51 -8.20 -12.25
C PRO A 84 3.86 -7.62 -11.00
N PHE A 85 3.54 -6.32 -10.99
CA PHE A 85 2.83 -5.68 -9.86
C PHE A 85 1.42 -6.24 -9.68
N VAL A 86 0.68 -6.49 -10.78
CA VAL A 86 -0.65 -7.10 -10.73
C VAL A 86 -0.56 -8.54 -10.21
N ARG A 87 0.38 -9.32 -10.73
CA ARG A 87 0.62 -10.69 -10.26
C ARG A 87 1.03 -10.73 -8.78
N TYR A 88 1.84 -9.78 -8.34
CA TYR A 88 2.20 -9.68 -6.93
C TYR A 88 0.99 -9.36 -6.05
N ALA A 89 0.15 -8.43 -6.46
CA ALA A 89 -1.06 -8.08 -5.71
C ALA A 89 -2.08 -9.23 -5.66
N LEU A 90 -2.21 -9.98 -6.75
CA LEU A 90 -3.20 -11.06 -6.91
C LEU A 90 -2.65 -12.46 -6.60
N GLN A 91 -1.49 -12.56 -5.95
CA GLN A 91 -0.96 -13.87 -5.54
C GLN A 91 -1.88 -14.57 -4.53
N PRO A 92 -1.92 -15.92 -4.49
CA PRO A 92 -2.86 -16.66 -3.65
C PRO A 92 -2.82 -16.30 -2.16
N ALA A 93 -1.63 -16.02 -1.62
CA ALA A 93 -1.46 -15.62 -0.23
C ALA A 93 -2.16 -14.28 0.06
N ALA A 94 -1.92 -13.25 -0.76
CA ALA A 94 -2.54 -11.94 -0.60
C ALA A 94 -4.05 -12.02 -0.75
N LEU A 95 -4.55 -12.70 -1.80
CA LEU A 95 -5.98 -12.88 -2.03
C LEU A 95 -6.66 -13.61 -0.87
N ARG A 96 -6.02 -14.66 -0.31
CA ARG A 96 -6.58 -15.40 0.81
C ARG A 96 -6.62 -14.56 2.10
N ILE A 97 -5.51 -13.91 2.46
CA ILE A 97 -5.41 -13.11 3.68
C ILE A 97 -6.40 -11.94 3.64
N ILE A 98 -6.44 -11.21 2.53
CA ILE A 98 -7.32 -10.06 2.36
C ILE A 98 -8.79 -10.51 2.25
N GLY A 99 -9.05 -11.58 1.50
CA GLY A 99 -10.40 -12.12 1.35
C GLY A 99 -11.01 -12.61 2.66
N ASP A 100 -10.23 -13.29 3.50
CA ASP A 100 -10.68 -13.71 4.84
C ASP A 100 -10.93 -12.49 5.75
N PHE A 101 -10.11 -11.45 5.65
CA PHE A 101 -10.30 -10.18 6.36
C PHE A 101 -11.57 -9.44 5.89
N MET A 102 -11.79 -9.37 4.58
CA MET A 102 -12.94 -8.68 4.00
C MET A 102 -14.24 -9.51 4.04
N HIS A 103 -14.13 -10.83 4.22
CA HIS A 103 -15.22 -11.82 4.07
C HIS A 103 -15.82 -11.81 2.66
N GLU A 104 -15.04 -11.45 1.66
CA GLU A 104 -15.42 -11.41 0.25
C GLU A 104 -14.18 -11.45 -0.65
N LEU A 105 -14.36 -11.73 -1.95
CA LEU A 105 -13.27 -11.67 -2.91
C LEU A 105 -12.85 -10.21 -3.11
N PRO A 106 -11.59 -9.84 -2.81
CA PRO A 106 -11.14 -8.46 -2.98
C PRO A 106 -11.05 -8.08 -4.46
N GLN A 107 -11.36 -6.83 -4.75
CA GLN A 107 -11.11 -6.21 -6.05
C GLN A 107 -9.82 -5.40 -5.97
N LEU A 108 -8.90 -5.61 -6.92
CA LEU A 108 -7.74 -4.74 -7.08
C LEU A 108 -8.20 -3.43 -7.73
N SER A 109 -8.12 -2.32 -6.98
CA SER A 109 -8.51 -1.00 -7.47
C SER A 109 -7.34 -0.24 -8.07
N ASP A 110 -6.19 -0.24 -7.40
CA ASP A 110 -5.04 0.53 -7.80
C ASP A 110 -3.74 -0.24 -7.61
N VAL A 111 -2.78 0.06 -8.49
CA VAL A 111 -1.38 -0.35 -8.37
C VAL A 111 -0.52 0.89 -8.53
N LEU A 112 0.25 1.21 -7.50
CA LEU A 112 1.06 2.42 -7.47
C LEU A 112 2.52 2.07 -7.16
N LEU A 113 3.43 2.66 -7.91
CA LEU A 113 4.84 2.77 -7.54
C LEU A 113 5.14 4.25 -7.37
N THR A 114 5.48 4.66 -6.18
CA THR A 114 5.73 6.06 -5.87
C THR A 114 7.10 6.24 -5.25
N LEU A 115 7.74 7.34 -5.58
CA LEU A 115 8.90 7.84 -4.87
C LEU A 115 8.50 9.09 -4.09
N SER A 116 8.68 9.05 -2.76
CA SER A 116 8.53 10.22 -1.92
C SER A 116 9.84 11.01 -1.91
N ARG A 117 9.79 12.26 -2.31
CA ARG A 117 10.95 13.15 -2.25
C ARG A 117 11.04 13.85 -0.89
N PRO A 118 12.25 14.11 -0.37
CA PRO A 118 12.39 14.94 0.82
C PRO A 118 11.72 16.30 0.61
N THR A 119 10.94 16.73 1.59
CA THR A 119 10.25 18.02 1.59
C THR A 119 10.89 18.96 2.60
N GLU A 120 12.17 19.28 2.41
CA GLU A 120 12.91 20.15 3.32
C GLU A 120 12.16 21.46 3.58
N ASN A 121 11.96 21.79 4.86
CA ASN A 121 11.33 23.02 5.33
C ASN A 121 9.90 23.29 4.83
N GLN A 122 9.19 22.29 4.34
CA GLN A 122 7.78 22.43 3.97
C GLN A 122 6.86 21.78 5.02
N PRO A 123 5.71 22.41 5.34
CA PRO A 123 4.77 21.79 6.24
C PRO A 123 4.23 20.49 5.65
N LEU A 124 4.03 19.50 6.52
CA LEU A 124 3.37 18.25 6.14
C LEU A 124 1.98 18.54 5.56
N SER A 125 1.60 17.80 4.53
CA SER A 125 0.35 18.00 3.83
C SER A 125 -0.29 16.69 3.37
N TYR A 126 -1.60 16.68 3.24
CA TYR A 126 -2.39 15.54 2.75
C TYR A 126 -2.06 14.21 3.45
N SER A 127 -1.66 13.18 2.69
CA SER A 127 -1.35 11.84 3.20
C SER A 127 -0.10 11.76 4.09
N GLN A 128 0.65 12.85 4.25
CA GLN A 128 1.69 12.97 5.28
C GLN A 128 1.11 13.27 6.67
N LEU A 129 -0.15 13.71 6.73
CA LEU A 129 -0.88 13.94 7.98
C LEU A 129 -1.66 12.68 8.37
N TRP A 130 -2.02 12.57 9.65
CA TRP A 130 -2.89 11.51 10.14
C TRP A 130 -4.26 11.59 9.49
N HIS A 131 -4.69 10.49 8.88
CA HIS A 131 -5.97 10.42 8.18
C HIS A 131 -6.54 9.00 8.22
N LEU A 132 -7.80 8.88 7.91
CA LEU A 132 -8.45 7.61 7.57
C LEU A 132 -8.70 7.62 6.07
N ASP A 133 -8.39 6.52 5.41
CA ASP A 133 -8.79 6.32 4.03
C ASP A 133 -10.30 6.10 3.95
N HIS A 134 -10.95 6.77 3.01
CA HIS A 134 -12.42 6.73 2.83
C HIS A 134 -12.80 6.21 1.44
N ASP A 135 -11.91 5.48 0.79
CA ASP A 135 -12.10 5.05 -0.60
C ASP A 135 -13.26 4.05 -0.73
N ASP A 136 -13.50 3.21 0.30
CA ASP A 136 -14.63 2.28 0.36
C ASP A 136 -14.93 1.88 1.82
N LYS A 137 -15.96 1.06 2.01
CA LYS A 137 -16.34 0.49 3.33
C LYS A 137 -15.24 -0.37 3.93
N ARG A 138 -14.50 -1.08 3.10
CA ARG A 138 -13.36 -1.91 3.47
C ARG A 138 -12.25 -1.71 2.45
N VAL A 139 -11.13 -1.22 2.92
CA VAL A 139 -9.91 -1.02 2.12
C VAL A 139 -8.78 -1.78 2.78
N CYS A 140 -8.00 -2.47 1.97
CA CYS A 140 -6.76 -3.08 2.40
C CYS A 140 -5.66 -2.67 1.43
N LYS A 141 -4.53 -2.23 1.94
CA LYS A 141 -3.37 -1.82 1.14
C LYS A 141 -2.22 -2.78 1.39
N LEU A 142 -1.66 -3.32 0.31
CA LEU A 142 -0.44 -4.12 0.36
C LEU A 142 0.73 -3.19 0.03
N PHE A 143 1.55 -2.87 1.05
CA PHE A 143 2.74 -2.06 0.90
C PHE A 143 3.97 -2.92 0.70
N ILE A 144 4.85 -2.49 -0.21
CA ILE A 144 6.17 -3.06 -0.41
C ILE A 144 7.19 -1.92 -0.31
N TYR A 145 8.11 -2.01 0.64
CA TYR A 145 9.27 -1.16 0.66
C TYR A 145 10.31 -1.73 -0.31
N LEU A 146 10.71 -0.93 -1.27
CA LEU A 146 11.69 -1.29 -2.29
C LEU A 146 13.07 -0.66 -2.03
N THR A 147 13.17 0.11 -0.96
CA THR A 147 14.40 0.66 -0.39
C THR A 147 14.46 0.33 1.09
N ASP A 148 15.65 0.32 1.66
CA ASP A 148 15.83 0.14 3.10
C ASP A 148 15.15 1.27 3.87
N VAL A 149 14.37 0.91 4.88
CA VAL A 149 13.80 1.82 5.87
C VAL A 149 14.44 1.49 7.21
N ARG A 150 15.32 2.36 7.70
CA ARG A 150 16.14 2.14 8.90
C ARG A 150 15.67 2.96 10.09
N ASP A 151 15.17 4.16 9.80
CA ASP A 151 14.67 5.09 10.80
C ASP A 151 13.57 6.00 10.24
N THR A 152 13.09 6.93 11.05
CA THR A 152 12.01 7.85 10.67
C THR A 152 12.41 8.85 9.56
N ALA A 153 13.70 9.08 9.34
CA ALA A 153 14.16 9.98 8.28
C ALA A 153 13.99 9.35 6.88
N ASP A 154 13.92 8.02 6.81
CA ASP A 154 13.64 7.30 5.57
C ASP A 154 12.15 7.36 5.15
N GLY A 155 11.30 8.02 5.92
CA GLY A 155 9.90 8.26 5.62
C GLY A 155 9.01 6.99 5.68
N PRO A 156 9.07 6.18 6.75
CA PRO A 156 8.22 5.02 6.88
C PRO A 156 6.73 5.40 6.93
N LEU A 157 5.89 4.48 6.46
CA LEU A 157 4.47 4.54 6.78
C LEU A 157 4.31 4.43 8.30
N THR A 158 3.63 5.40 8.88
CA THR A 158 3.30 5.39 10.30
C THR A 158 1.79 5.19 10.45
N PHE A 159 1.38 4.34 11.37
CA PHE A 159 -0.04 4.06 11.61
C PHE A 159 -0.32 3.88 13.10
N ILE A 160 -1.57 4.14 13.46
CA ILE A 160 -2.10 3.85 14.80
C ILE A 160 -2.82 2.50 14.70
N PRO A 161 -2.44 1.47 15.48
CA PRO A 161 -3.07 0.17 15.43
C PRO A 161 -4.59 0.23 15.66
N ALA A 162 -5.32 -0.73 15.10
CA ALA A 162 -6.77 -0.73 15.15
C ALA A 162 -7.38 -0.71 16.57
N PRO A 163 -6.83 -1.40 17.59
CA PRO A 163 -7.36 -1.32 18.94
C PRO A 163 -7.35 0.11 19.51
N GLU A 164 -6.31 0.88 19.21
CA GLU A 164 -6.13 2.25 19.69
C GLU A 164 -6.94 3.26 18.86
N SER A 165 -7.07 3.04 17.55
CA SER A 165 -7.75 3.97 16.65
C SER A 165 -9.27 3.79 16.60
N ARG A 166 -9.81 2.57 16.81
CA ARG A 166 -11.25 2.27 16.73
C ARG A 166 -12.15 3.16 17.60
N PRO A 167 -11.80 3.48 18.85
CA PRO A 167 -12.64 4.37 19.68
C PRO A 167 -12.83 5.76 19.08
N PHE A 168 -11.87 6.23 18.30
CA PHE A 168 -11.82 7.58 17.76
C PHE A 168 -12.27 7.70 16.31
N ARG A 169 -12.55 6.57 15.62
CA ARG A 169 -12.82 6.58 14.17
C ARG A 169 -13.96 7.52 13.75
N ASN A 170 -14.93 7.76 14.63
CA ASN A 170 -16.06 8.66 14.32
C ASN A 170 -15.77 10.12 14.67
N THR A 171 -14.70 10.40 15.40
CA THR A 171 -14.29 11.74 15.86
C THR A 171 -13.06 12.25 15.12
N LEU A 172 -12.29 11.35 14.50
CA LEU A 172 -11.12 11.73 13.71
C LEU A 172 -11.56 12.52 12.47
N LYS A 173 -11.04 13.72 12.36
CA LYS A 173 -11.14 14.53 11.14
C LYS A 173 -10.08 14.06 10.16
N SER A 174 -10.33 14.22 8.88
CA SER A 174 -9.33 13.95 7.87
C SER A 174 -8.15 14.94 7.98
N HIS A 175 -6.92 14.42 7.85
CA HIS A 175 -5.67 15.19 7.77
C HIS A 175 -5.36 16.03 9.02
N MET A 176 -5.04 15.33 10.10
CA MET A 176 -4.68 15.97 11.38
C MET A 176 -3.17 15.89 11.65
N SER A 177 -2.61 16.95 12.23
CA SER A 177 -1.22 16.99 12.70
C SER A 177 -1.05 16.25 14.04
N ASP A 178 0.18 15.92 14.39
CA ASP A 178 0.53 15.18 15.62
C ASP A 178 -0.05 15.82 16.88
N ASP A 179 0.08 17.14 17.02
CA ASP A 179 -0.44 17.90 18.15
C ASP A 179 -1.97 17.78 18.32
N LYS A 180 -2.70 17.48 17.25
CA LYS A 180 -4.16 17.28 17.28
C LYS A 180 -4.57 15.83 17.54
N VAL A 181 -3.69 14.89 17.26
CA VAL A 181 -3.98 13.45 17.43
C VAL A 181 -3.57 13.00 18.85
N PHE A 182 -2.48 13.55 19.38
CA PHE A 182 -1.89 13.12 20.66
C PHE A 182 -2.10 14.12 21.80
N SER A 183 -2.94 15.14 21.62
CA SER A 183 -3.38 16.06 22.68
C SER A 183 -4.60 15.50 23.40
#